data_7d80a18472024144cd29c95252ca7915
#
_entry.id   7d80a18472024144cd29c95252ca7915
#
_cell.length_a   1.000
_cell.length_b   1.000
_cell.length_c   1.000
_cell.angle_alpha   90.00
_cell.angle_beta   90.00
_cell.angle_gamma   90.00
#
_symmetry.space_group_name_H-M   'P 1'
#
loop_
_entity.id
_entity.type
_entity.pdbx_description
1 polymer ?
#
loop_
_entity_poly.entity_id
_entity_poly.type
_entity_poly.pdbx_seq_one_letter_code
_entity_poly.pdbx_strand_id
1 'polypeptide(L)'
;MQKMMKALMAGGEYKPRPGYQPTEREERDRRALLGSNIFYNPTLELVEIPVPEPKDDEILLKVGGAAVCGSDTNFLGADKDNYSRYAGHCKLPCVIGHEFSGEIAAVGKNVKELKVGDLVVAETMAWCGECLACRRGQFNQCENLEEIGFSQNGAYAEYLVAKEKLCFKVDGLVDVYGSKKRALEVAAMIEPMAVAYNGVFTRGGGIEPGGHVVVFGCGPIGLSAISLLKTSGAAKIIAFDPNKTRQALAREVGATDTFDPFEYWQRGEKLSDLVMKVTKGVGAAMVVEATHKPAENIPEAVDMLASFGTIAQIGITANTVELHPVYMQKKGANYHFAIGSSGHGTWPNVIRLIEAGRVDPGKYLSKCYHLEDSIEAIQAAAKAEGGKFVVTPNW
;
A
#
# COMPACT_ATOMS: atom_id res chain seq x y z
N MET A 1 -30.10 -21.72 8.83
CA MET A 1 -28.91 -21.96 7.98
C MET A 1 -28.01 -20.75 8.08
N GLN A 2 -26.71 -20.91 8.27
CA GLN A 2 -25.76 -19.81 8.27
C GLN A 2 -25.76 -19.13 6.90
N LYS A 3 -25.76 -17.79 6.86
CA LYS A 3 -25.71 -17.02 5.60
C LYS A 3 -24.35 -17.24 4.94
N MET A 4 -24.34 -17.56 3.65
CA MET A 4 -23.11 -17.73 2.85
C MET A 4 -22.81 -16.43 2.10
N MET A 5 -21.53 -16.24 1.75
CA MET A 5 -21.03 -15.12 0.94
C MET A 5 -19.98 -15.58 -0.06
N LYS A 6 -19.84 -14.84 -1.17
CA LYS A 6 -18.75 -15.05 -2.12
C LYS A 6 -17.46 -14.39 -1.61
N ALA A 7 -16.34 -15.03 -1.91
CA ALA A 7 -15.00 -14.49 -1.57
C ALA A 7 -13.93 -15.02 -2.52
N LEU A 8 -12.91 -14.23 -2.81
CA LEU A 8 -11.71 -14.64 -3.54
C LEU A 8 -10.68 -15.16 -2.55
N MET A 9 -10.43 -16.44 -2.58
CA MET A 9 -9.55 -17.13 -1.64
C MET A 9 -8.23 -17.53 -2.30
N ALA A 10 -7.12 -17.14 -1.68
CA ALA A 10 -5.81 -17.70 -1.98
C ALA A 10 -5.58 -18.96 -1.14
N GLY A 11 -5.08 -20.01 -1.79
CA GLY A 11 -4.74 -21.29 -1.19
C GLY A 11 -3.29 -21.70 -1.47
N GLY A 12 -2.86 -22.81 -0.86
CA GLY A 12 -1.55 -23.40 -1.09
C GLY A 12 -1.23 -24.46 -0.02
N GLU A 13 -0.42 -25.43 -0.39
CA GLU A 13 0.05 -26.46 0.52
C GLU A 13 1.17 -25.90 1.42
N TYR A 14 1.08 -26.10 2.73
CA TYR A 14 2.20 -25.81 3.63
C TYR A 14 3.31 -26.84 3.43
N LYS A 15 4.30 -26.50 2.62
CA LYS A 15 5.43 -27.36 2.25
C LYS A 15 6.69 -26.49 2.14
N PRO A 16 7.49 -26.40 3.21
CA PRO A 16 8.73 -25.60 3.17
C PRO A 16 9.61 -25.95 1.98
N ARG A 17 10.19 -24.94 1.37
CA ARG A 17 11.10 -25.08 0.22
C ARG A 17 12.33 -25.88 0.64
N PRO A 18 12.90 -26.75 -0.21
CA PRO A 18 14.13 -27.46 0.09
C PRO A 18 15.25 -26.52 0.56
N GLY A 19 15.82 -26.82 1.73
CA GLY A 19 16.86 -25.99 2.36
C GLY A 19 16.34 -24.83 3.22
N TYR A 20 15.06 -24.51 3.19
CA TYR A 20 14.46 -23.56 4.12
C TYR A 20 14.07 -24.27 5.43
N GLN A 21 14.46 -23.70 6.56
CA GLN A 21 14.08 -24.18 7.90
C GLN A 21 13.05 -23.20 8.48
N PRO A 22 11.78 -23.59 8.59
CA PRO A 22 10.77 -22.78 9.21
C PRO A 22 11.10 -22.50 10.68
N THR A 23 10.70 -21.33 11.15
CA THR A 23 10.76 -21.00 12.58
C THR A 23 9.68 -21.78 13.35
N GLU A 24 9.87 -21.94 14.67
CA GLU A 24 8.87 -22.58 15.54
C GLU A 24 7.46 -21.96 15.39
N ARG A 25 7.39 -20.63 15.18
CA ARG A 25 6.13 -19.92 14.97
C ARG A 25 5.49 -20.30 13.64
N GLU A 26 6.27 -20.41 12.57
CA GLU A 26 5.75 -20.81 11.26
C GLU A 26 5.17 -22.22 11.29
N GLU A 27 5.86 -23.16 11.94
CA GLU A 27 5.39 -24.54 12.08
C GLU A 27 4.12 -24.64 12.93
N ARG A 28 4.17 -24.04 14.14
CA ARG A 28 3.04 -24.08 15.08
C ARG A 28 1.76 -23.47 14.52
N ASP A 29 1.88 -22.32 13.87
CA ASP A 29 0.72 -21.53 13.41
C ASP A 29 0.36 -21.82 11.94
N ARG A 30 1.17 -22.66 11.26
CA ARG A 30 1.02 -23.01 9.83
C ARG A 30 0.95 -21.73 8.96
N ARG A 31 1.87 -20.81 9.23
CA ARG A 31 2.03 -19.54 8.52
C ARG A 31 3.39 -19.43 7.87
N ALA A 32 3.61 -18.42 7.07
CA ALA A 32 4.89 -18.08 6.50
C ALA A 32 5.27 -16.65 6.86
N LEU A 33 6.53 -16.40 7.23
CA LEU A 33 7.11 -15.05 7.24
C LEU A 33 7.32 -14.57 5.81
N LEU A 34 7.67 -15.51 4.92
CA LEU A 34 7.76 -15.29 3.47
C LEU A 34 7.00 -16.42 2.78
N GLY A 35 5.82 -16.12 2.24
CA GLY A 35 4.94 -17.11 1.59
C GLY A 35 5.63 -17.89 0.48
N SER A 36 6.54 -17.25 -0.25
CA SER A 36 7.36 -17.85 -1.30
C SER A 36 8.31 -18.96 -0.82
N ASN A 37 8.57 -19.06 0.48
CA ASN A 37 9.42 -20.11 1.03
C ASN A 37 8.64 -21.33 1.55
N ILE A 38 7.32 -21.20 1.70
CA ILE A 38 6.52 -22.23 2.37
C ILE A 38 5.33 -22.72 1.54
N PHE A 39 4.58 -21.84 0.86
CA PHE A 39 3.35 -22.24 0.19
C PHE A 39 3.60 -22.76 -1.22
N TYR A 40 3.38 -24.07 -1.40
CA TYR A 40 3.53 -24.80 -2.65
C TYR A 40 2.16 -24.98 -3.34
N ASN A 41 2.13 -25.13 -4.67
CA ASN A 41 0.90 -25.25 -5.47
C ASN A 41 -0.14 -24.14 -5.12
N PRO A 42 0.21 -22.85 -5.25
CA PRO A 42 -0.71 -21.79 -4.91
C PRO A 42 -1.94 -21.80 -5.81
N THR A 43 -3.12 -21.54 -5.21
CA THR A 43 -4.40 -21.37 -5.90
C THR A 43 -5.00 -20.00 -5.61
N LEU A 44 -5.86 -19.51 -6.52
CA LEU A 44 -6.64 -18.30 -6.34
C LEU A 44 -8.02 -18.52 -6.97
N GLU A 45 -9.05 -18.67 -6.13
CA GLU A 45 -10.36 -19.14 -6.55
C GLU A 45 -11.49 -18.35 -5.89
N LEU A 46 -12.56 -18.09 -6.65
CA LEU A 46 -13.81 -17.58 -6.09
C LEU A 46 -14.57 -18.72 -5.42
N VAL A 47 -14.88 -18.56 -4.14
CA VAL A 47 -15.52 -19.59 -3.31
C VAL A 47 -16.72 -19.03 -2.56
N GLU A 48 -17.60 -19.90 -2.07
CA GLU A 48 -18.64 -19.57 -1.10
C GLU A 48 -18.20 -19.99 0.30
N ILE A 49 -18.22 -19.05 1.23
CA ILE A 49 -17.86 -19.25 2.63
C ILE A 49 -18.97 -18.69 3.56
N PRO A 50 -19.05 -19.14 4.80
CA PRO A 50 -19.96 -18.53 5.77
C PRO A 50 -19.64 -17.05 5.99
N VAL A 51 -20.69 -16.20 6.11
CA VAL A 51 -20.54 -14.84 6.59
C VAL A 51 -19.97 -14.88 8.01
N PRO A 52 -18.86 -14.19 8.30
CA PRO A 52 -18.27 -14.22 9.64
C PRO A 52 -19.15 -13.48 10.66
N GLU A 53 -19.08 -13.91 11.92
CA GLU A 53 -19.70 -13.21 13.05
C GLU A 53 -18.62 -12.37 13.77
N PRO A 54 -18.90 -11.08 14.08
CA PRO A 54 -17.95 -10.25 14.81
C PRO A 54 -17.83 -10.72 16.27
N LYS A 55 -16.62 -10.80 16.79
CA LYS A 55 -16.36 -11.00 18.20
C LYS A 55 -16.72 -9.76 19.01
N ASP A 56 -16.52 -9.82 20.31
CA ASP A 56 -16.91 -8.78 21.25
C ASP A 56 -16.38 -7.37 20.92
N ASP A 57 -15.12 -7.27 20.42
CA ASP A 57 -14.41 -6.03 20.09
C ASP A 57 -14.28 -5.79 18.58
N GLU A 58 -15.05 -6.55 17.77
CA GLU A 58 -15.01 -6.50 16.32
C GLU A 58 -16.28 -5.91 15.72
N ILE A 59 -16.17 -5.41 14.50
CA ILE A 59 -17.28 -5.02 13.64
C ILE A 59 -17.40 -6.01 12.49
N LEU A 60 -18.60 -6.22 11.98
CA LEU A 60 -18.86 -6.83 10.69
C LEU A 60 -19.02 -5.72 9.66
N LEU A 61 -18.15 -5.69 8.67
CA LEU A 61 -18.16 -4.71 7.60
C LEU A 61 -18.77 -5.33 6.33
N LYS A 62 -19.79 -4.69 5.77
CA LYS A 62 -20.25 -4.92 4.40
C LYS A 62 -19.32 -4.17 3.47
N VAL A 63 -18.51 -4.89 2.70
CA VAL A 63 -17.47 -4.29 1.86
C VAL A 63 -18.08 -3.45 0.75
N GLY A 64 -17.71 -2.18 0.68
CA GLY A 64 -18.12 -1.24 -0.38
C GLY A 64 -17.08 -1.10 -1.49
N GLY A 65 -15.80 -1.15 -1.13
CA GLY A 65 -14.68 -1.14 -2.06
C GLY A 65 -13.49 -1.88 -1.50
N ALA A 66 -12.78 -2.62 -2.36
CA ALA A 66 -11.51 -3.28 -2.08
C ALA A 66 -10.52 -2.95 -3.21
N ALA A 67 -9.54 -2.10 -2.93
CA ALA A 67 -8.59 -1.66 -3.94
C ALA A 67 -7.49 -2.70 -4.16
N VAL A 68 -7.02 -2.79 -5.42
CA VAL A 68 -6.01 -3.78 -5.82
C VAL A 68 -4.61 -3.25 -5.56
N CYS A 69 -3.84 -3.97 -4.76
CA CYS A 69 -2.44 -3.70 -4.50
C CYS A 69 -1.51 -4.47 -5.46
N GLY A 70 -0.30 -3.95 -5.65
CA GLY A 70 0.76 -4.69 -6.34
C GLY A 70 1.10 -6.04 -5.68
N SER A 71 0.94 -6.15 -4.36
CA SER A 71 1.13 -7.39 -3.62
C SER A 71 0.13 -8.50 -3.99
N ASP A 72 -1.12 -8.13 -4.33
CA ASP A 72 -2.15 -9.09 -4.75
C ASP A 72 -1.76 -9.81 -6.05
N THR A 73 -1.00 -9.14 -6.92
CA THR A 73 -0.54 -9.73 -8.19
C THR A 73 0.37 -10.94 -8.00
N ASN A 74 1.00 -11.07 -6.82
CA ASN A 74 1.85 -12.20 -6.49
C ASN A 74 1.06 -13.49 -6.19
N PHE A 75 -0.26 -13.37 -5.96
CA PHE A 75 -1.15 -14.53 -5.82
C PHE A 75 -1.67 -15.08 -7.16
N LEU A 76 -1.40 -14.39 -8.29
CA LEU A 76 -1.84 -14.85 -9.63
C LEU A 76 -1.11 -16.11 -10.14
N GLY A 77 -0.23 -16.71 -9.39
CA GLY A 77 0.45 -17.93 -9.82
C GLY A 77 1.71 -18.26 -9.03
N ALA A 78 2.44 -19.22 -9.54
CA ALA A 78 3.64 -19.77 -8.93
C ALA A 78 4.92 -19.25 -9.57
N ASP A 79 6.04 -19.43 -8.88
CA ASP A 79 7.37 -19.30 -9.44
C ASP A 79 7.75 -20.59 -10.25
N LYS A 80 8.98 -20.63 -10.77
CA LYS A 80 9.48 -21.77 -11.56
C LYS A 80 9.54 -23.11 -10.81
N ASP A 81 9.57 -23.06 -9.48
CA ASP A 81 9.63 -24.23 -8.59
C ASP A 81 8.26 -24.57 -7.99
N ASN A 82 7.19 -23.93 -8.50
CA ASN A 82 5.80 -24.08 -8.10
C ASN A 82 5.46 -23.60 -6.68
N TYR A 83 6.24 -22.66 -6.14
CA TYR A 83 5.94 -21.96 -4.91
C TYR A 83 5.23 -20.62 -5.16
N SER A 84 4.48 -20.15 -4.17
CA SER A 84 3.86 -18.82 -4.20
C SER A 84 4.91 -17.74 -4.50
N ARG A 85 4.55 -16.74 -5.30
CA ARG A 85 5.41 -15.56 -5.54
C ARG A 85 5.29 -14.51 -4.46
N TYR A 86 4.30 -14.64 -3.57
CA TYR A 86 4.11 -13.68 -2.49
C TYR A 86 5.21 -13.81 -1.44
N ALA A 87 6.07 -12.80 -1.34
CA ALA A 87 7.23 -12.78 -0.46
C ALA A 87 6.98 -12.06 0.88
N GLY A 88 5.72 -11.92 1.29
CA GLY A 88 5.33 -11.33 2.57
C GLY A 88 4.81 -12.36 3.57
N HIS A 89 4.49 -11.87 4.76
CA HIS A 89 3.83 -12.64 5.81
C HIS A 89 2.42 -13.07 5.36
N CYS A 90 2.12 -14.37 5.44
CA CYS A 90 0.79 -14.86 5.12
C CYS A 90 0.47 -16.18 5.82
N LYS A 91 -0.83 -16.50 5.86
CA LYS A 91 -1.37 -17.77 6.32
C LYS A 91 -2.46 -18.21 5.35
N LEU A 92 -2.24 -19.31 4.64
CA LEU A 92 -3.19 -19.83 3.66
C LEU A 92 -3.92 -21.09 4.19
N PRO A 93 -5.19 -21.31 3.81
CA PRO A 93 -5.99 -20.48 2.91
C PRO A 93 -6.43 -19.17 3.55
N CYS A 94 -6.56 -18.09 2.75
CA CYS A 94 -6.97 -16.77 3.20
C CYS A 94 -7.73 -16.04 2.10
N VAL A 95 -8.82 -15.34 2.44
CA VAL A 95 -9.42 -14.36 1.55
C VAL A 95 -8.47 -13.17 1.45
N ILE A 96 -8.05 -12.81 0.24
CA ILE A 96 -7.11 -11.71 0.03
C ILE A 96 -7.82 -10.35 -0.09
N GLY A 97 -7.05 -9.27 -0.28
CA GLY A 97 -7.54 -7.89 -0.34
C GLY A 97 -7.40 -7.17 1.00
N HIS A 98 -6.53 -6.17 1.04
CA HIS A 98 -6.13 -5.50 2.28
C HIS A 98 -6.33 -3.99 2.25
N GLU A 99 -6.72 -3.41 1.13
CA GLU A 99 -7.03 -2.00 0.96
C GLU A 99 -8.55 -1.86 0.82
N PHE A 100 -9.28 -1.47 1.88
CA PHE A 100 -10.74 -1.59 1.84
C PHE A 100 -11.50 -0.51 2.59
N SER A 101 -12.77 -0.41 2.25
CA SER A 101 -13.79 0.42 2.88
C SER A 101 -15.12 -0.30 2.91
N GLY A 102 -16.03 0.12 3.76
CA GLY A 102 -17.37 -0.44 3.79
C GLY A 102 -18.29 0.23 4.78
N GLU A 103 -19.49 -0.35 4.91
CA GLU A 103 -20.52 0.04 5.87
C GLU A 103 -20.63 -1.00 6.97
N ILE A 104 -20.70 -0.57 8.22
CA ILE A 104 -20.85 -1.46 9.35
C ILE A 104 -22.24 -2.13 9.32
N ALA A 105 -22.26 -3.46 9.23
CA ALA A 105 -23.48 -4.28 9.21
C ALA A 105 -23.85 -4.84 10.57
N ALA A 106 -22.86 -5.08 11.46
CA ALA A 106 -23.07 -5.50 12.84
C ALA A 106 -21.87 -5.08 13.71
N VAL A 107 -22.07 -5.02 15.02
CA VAL A 107 -21.04 -4.68 16.00
C VAL A 107 -21.04 -5.69 17.14
N GLY A 108 -19.87 -6.02 17.66
CA GLY A 108 -19.71 -6.79 18.89
C GLY A 108 -20.13 -6.00 20.12
N LYS A 109 -20.42 -6.71 21.22
CA LYS A 109 -21.00 -6.10 22.43
C LYS A 109 -20.08 -5.11 23.17
N ASN A 110 -18.77 -5.14 22.90
CA ASN A 110 -17.78 -4.25 23.52
C ASN A 110 -17.35 -3.10 22.60
N VAL A 111 -17.90 -2.99 21.39
CA VAL A 111 -17.72 -1.86 20.46
C VAL A 111 -18.37 -0.62 21.07
N LYS A 112 -17.68 0.53 21.09
CA LYS A 112 -18.09 1.73 21.82
C LYS A 112 -18.30 2.96 20.94
N GLU A 113 -17.40 3.17 19.97
CA GLU A 113 -17.32 4.40 19.17
C GLU A 113 -18.02 4.25 17.81
N LEU A 114 -18.20 3.01 17.36
CA LEU A 114 -18.75 2.69 16.05
C LEU A 114 -20.14 2.05 16.16
N LYS A 115 -20.98 2.26 15.17
CA LYS A 115 -22.34 1.71 15.10
C LYS A 115 -22.70 1.23 13.70
N VAL A 116 -23.73 0.40 13.60
CA VAL A 116 -24.32 -0.03 12.35
C VAL A 116 -24.71 1.18 11.48
N GLY A 117 -24.30 1.15 10.22
CA GLY A 117 -24.50 2.21 9.23
C GLY A 117 -23.34 3.20 9.09
N ASP A 118 -22.38 3.26 10.03
CA ASP A 118 -21.18 4.07 9.88
C ASP A 118 -20.35 3.57 8.70
N LEU A 119 -19.78 4.49 7.92
CA LEU A 119 -18.83 4.17 6.84
C LEU A 119 -17.41 4.21 7.39
N VAL A 120 -16.65 3.15 7.14
CA VAL A 120 -15.31 3.02 7.72
C VAL A 120 -14.29 2.47 6.73
N VAL A 121 -13.04 2.78 7.02
CA VAL A 121 -11.82 2.12 6.55
C VAL A 121 -11.09 1.53 7.75
N ALA A 122 -10.12 0.64 7.54
CA ALA A 122 -9.38 0.09 8.66
C ALA A 122 -7.89 -0.10 8.33
N GLU A 123 -7.04 0.04 9.35
CA GLU A 123 -5.65 -0.40 9.30
C GLU A 123 -5.60 -1.91 9.01
N THR A 124 -4.82 -2.30 8.03
CA THR A 124 -4.61 -3.71 7.65
C THR A 124 -3.76 -4.46 8.65
N MET A 125 -2.79 -3.75 9.24
CA MET A 125 -1.86 -4.30 10.22
C MET A 125 -2.53 -4.39 11.59
N ALA A 126 -3.01 -5.60 11.94
CA ALA A 126 -3.68 -5.88 13.21
C ALA A 126 -2.64 -6.12 14.32
N TRP A 127 -2.13 -5.04 14.88
CA TRP A 127 -1.11 -5.02 15.93
C TRP A 127 -1.67 -5.44 17.31
N CYS A 128 -0.82 -6.07 18.15
CA CYS A 128 -1.24 -6.62 19.45
C CYS A 128 -1.45 -5.54 20.53
N GLY A 129 -0.64 -4.50 20.56
CA GLY A 129 -0.65 -3.44 21.59
C GLY A 129 0.27 -3.71 22.80
N GLU A 130 0.85 -4.90 22.93
CA GLU A 130 1.52 -5.35 24.15
C GLU A 130 3.04 -5.55 23.99
N CYS A 131 3.51 -5.91 22.79
CA CYS A 131 4.92 -6.14 22.53
C CYS A 131 5.76 -4.86 22.61
N LEU A 132 7.08 -4.99 22.64
CA LEU A 132 7.99 -3.85 22.76
C LEU A 132 7.78 -2.81 21.65
N ALA A 133 7.63 -3.27 20.42
CA ALA A 133 7.39 -2.38 19.28
C ALA A 133 6.10 -1.57 19.44
N CYS A 134 4.99 -2.23 19.83
CA CYS A 134 3.71 -1.56 20.07
C CYS A 134 3.78 -0.56 21.21
N ARG A 135 4.43 -0.89 22.32
CA ARG A 135 4.62 0.02 23.46
C ARG A 135 5.46 1.25 23.13
N ARG A 136 6.26 1.18 22.08
CA ARG A 136 7.02 2.32 21.51
C ARG A 136 6.29 3.06 20.41
N GLY A 137 5.03 2.70 20.12
CA GLY A 137 4.24 3.28 19.02
C GLY A 137 4.66 2.83 17.62
N GLN A 138 5.52 1.80 17.52
CA GLN A 138 5.99 1.24 16.25
C GLN A 138 5.12 0.05 15.84
N PHE A 139 3.84 0.31 15.55
CA PHE A 139 2.83 -0.74 15.31
C PHE A 139 3.14 -1.59 14.07
N ASN A 140 3.74 -1.00 13.04
CA ASN A 140 4.11 -1.70 11.81
C ASN A 140 5.18 -2.79 12.04
N GLN A 141 5.92 -2.74 13.15
CA GLN A 141 6.93 -3.71 13.56
C GLN A 141 6.43 -4.61 14.71
N CYS A 142 5.11 -4.77 14.86
CA CYS A 142 4.54 -5.62 15.89
C CYS A 142 5.07 -7.06 15.79
N GLU A 143 5.59 -7.60 16.90
CA GLU A 143 6.12 -8.98 16.97
C GLU A 143 5.04 -10.05 16.75
N ASN A 144 3.78 -9.70 17.10
CA ASN A 144 2.60 -10.55 16.95
C ASN A 144 1.67 -10.04 15.84
N LEU A 145 2.25 -9.46 14.78
CA LEU A 145 1.47 -8.89 13.69
C LEU A 145 0.59 -9.94 13.03
N GLU A 146 -0.67 -9.58 12.83
CA GLU A 146 -1.58 -10.20 11.89
C GLU A 146 -1.94 -9.17 10.81
N GLU A 147 -2.26 -9.65 9.60
CA GLU A 147 -2.55 -8.76 8.49
C GLU A 147 -3.84 -9.18 7.80
N ILE A 148 -4.82 -8.26 7.76
CA ILE A 148 -6.08 -8.47 7.04
C ILE A 148 -5.78 -8.60 5.55
N GLY A 149 -6.26 -9.66 4.91
CA GLY A 149 -6.00 -9.98 3.51
C GLY A 149 -4.73 -10.80 3.26
N PHE A 150 -3.98 -11.17 4.33
CA PHE A 150 -2.79 -12.01 4.22
C PHE A 150 -2.76 -13.15 5.25
N SER A 151 -2.96 -12.86 6.52
CA SER A 151 -3.01 -13.87 7.60
C SER A 151 -4.38 -13.93 8.28
N GLN A 152 -5.21 -12.95 8.02
CA GLN A 152 -6.64 -12.90 8.36
C GLN A 152 -7.43 -12.62 7.08
N ASN A 153 -8.67 -13.14 6.99
CA ASN A 153 -9.52 -12.94 5.81
C ASN A 153 -9.71 -11.45 5.51
N GLY A 154 -9.56 -11.11 4.24
CA GLY A 154 -9.59 -9.76 3.69
C GLY A 154 -10.87 -9.42 2.94
N ALA A 155 -10.77 -8.43 2.08
CA ALA A 155 -11.89 -7.68 1.53
C ALA A 155 -12.33 -8.07 0.12
N TYR A 156 -11.68 -9.00 -0.55
CA TYR A 156 -12.29 -9.57 -1.76
C TYR A 156 -13.36 -10.57 -1.37
N ALA A 157 -14.33 -10.08 -0.60
CA ALA A 157 -15.52 -10.78 -0.11
C ALA A 157 -16.65 -9.80 0.13
N GLU A 158 -17.89 -10.29 0.23
CA GLU A 158 -19.05 -9.42 0.52
C GLU A 158 -18.99 -8.83 1.95
N TYR A 159 -18.40 -9.56 2.89
CA TYR A 159 -18.24 -9.13 4.29
C TYR A 159 -16.86 -9.52 4.84
N LEU A 160 -16.38 -8.72 5.80
CA LEU A 160 -15.21 -9.05 6.60
C LEU A 160 -15.39 -8.57 8.05
N VAL A 161 -14.59 -9.09 8.97
CA VAL A 161 -14.52 -8.60 10.36
C VAL A 161 -13.23 -7.84 10.59
N ALA A 162 -13.32 -6.75 11.36
CA ALA A 162 -12.16 -5.97 11.79
C ALA A 162 -12.35 -5.52 13.25
N LYS A 163 -11.24 -5.35 13.98
CA LYS A 163 -11.30 -4.80 15.33
C LYS A 163 -11.63 -3.31 15.30
N GLU A 164 -12.52 -2.85 16.20
CA GLU A 164 -12.90 -1.44 16.32
C GLU A 164 -11.68 -0.51 16.35
N LYS A 165 -10.64 -0.85 17.12
CA LYS A 165 -9.43 -0.03 17.30
C LYS A 165 -8.63 0.23 16.02
N LEU A 166 -8.87 -0.53 14.95
CA LEU A 166 -8.22 -0.38 13.64
C LEU A 166 -9.05 0.47 12.68
N CYS A 167 -10.30 0.78 13.03
CA CYS A 167 -11.26 1.38 12.13
C CYS A 167 -11.33 2.91 12.28
N PHE A 168 -11.54 3.59 11.16
CA PHE A 168 -11.69 5.06 11.09
C PHE A 168 -12.93 5.40 10.27
N LYS A 169 -13.76 6.33 10.80
CA LYS A 169 -14.94 6.82 10.08
C LYS A 169 -14.56 7.63 8.86
N VAL A 170 -15.35 7.46 7.81
CA VAL A 170 -15.20 8.17 6.53
C VAL A 170 -16.54 8.67 5.98
N ASP A 171 -17.53 8.87 6.85
CA ASP A 171 -18.87 9.35 6.46
C ASP A 171 -18.81 10.70 5.72
N GLY A 172 -17.89 11.59 6.11
CA GLY A 172 -17.67 12.89 5.47
C GLY A 172 -17.28 12.81 3.99
N LEU A 173 -16.77 11.68 3.53
CA LEU A 173 -16.44 11.50 2.10
C LEU A 173 -17.68 11.42 1.22
N VAL A 174 -18.86 11.15 1.77
CA VAL A 174 -20.12 11.18 1.00
C VAL A 174 -20.39 12.60 0.49
N ASP A 175 -20.12 13.61 1.29
CA ASP A 175 -20.27 15.02 0.89
C ASP A 175 -19.24 15.41 -0.18
N VAL A 176 -18.01 14.86 -0.08
CA VAL A 176 -16.95 15.13 -1.05
C VAL A 176 -17.23 14.48 -2.41
N TYR A 177 -17.71 13.24 -2.43
CA TYR A 177 -17.88 12.46 -3.67
C TYR A 177 -19.33 12.33 -4.15
N GLY A 178 -20.29 12.94 -3.46
CA GLY A 178 -21.68 13.07 -3.88
C GLY A 178 -22.52 11.79 -3.76
N SER A 179 -21.94 10.65 -3.44
CA SER A 179 -22.66 9.40 -3.20
C SER A 179 -21.88 8.43 -2.32
N LYS A 180 -22.62 7.62 -1.53
CA LYS A 180 -22.05 6.57 -0.69
C LYS A 180 -21.21 5.56 -1.50
N LYS A 181 -21.69 5.13 -2.67
CA LYS A 181 -20.95 4.21 -3.53
C LYS A 181 -19.59 4.80 -3.91
N ARG A 182 -19.57 6.01 -4.48
CA ARG A 182 -18.33 6.65 -4.90
C ARG A 182 -17.39 6.95 -3.73
N ALA A 183 -17.93 7.37 -2.60
CA ALA A 183 -17.17 7.58 -1.38
C ALA A 183 -16.44 6.31 -0.93
N LEU A 184 -17.12 5.16 -0.91
CA LEU A 184 -16.51 3.89 -0.53
C LEU A 184 -15.51 3.36 -1.57
N GLU A 185 -15.78 3.52 -2.87
CA GLU A 185 -14.80 3.18 -3.92
C GLU A 185 -13.48 3.93 -3.72
N VAL A 186 -13.54 5.23 -3.43
CA VAL A 186 -12.35 6.05 -3.22
C VAL A 186 -11.75 5.82 -1.83
N ALA A 187 -12.57 5.61 -0.80
CA ALA A 187 -12.09 5.35 0.56
C ALA A 187 -11.21 4.09 0.66
N ALA A 188 -11.45 3.07 -0.18
CA ALA A 188 -10.56 1.91 -0.27
C ALA A 188 -9.11 2.29 -0.65
N MET A 189 -8.91 3.45 -1.27
CA MET A 189 -7.59 3.94 -1.66
C MET A 189 -6.89 4.75 -0.54
N ILE A 190 -7.51 4.89 0.62
CA ILE A 190 -6.90 5.55 1.80
C ILE A 190 -5.72 4.72 2.30
N GLU A 191 -5.80 3.38 2.24
CA GLU A 191 -4.72 2.51 2.68
C GLU A 191 -3.39 2.81 1.95
N PRO A 192 -3.28 2.72 0.61
CA PRO A 192 -2.03 3.03 -0.09
C PRO A 192 -1.60 4.50 0.07
N MET A 193 -2.54 5.44 0.24
CA MET A 193 -2.19 6.83 0.55
C MET A 193 -1.63 6.95 1.97
N ALA A 194 -2.11 6.18 2.94
CA ALA A 194 -1.58 6.11 4.29
C ALA A 194 -0.17 5.49 4.30
N VAL A 195 0.10 4.48 3.45
CA VAL A 195 1.46 3.95 3.25
C VAL A 195 2.40 5.03 2.71
N ALA A 196 1.97 5.79 1.70
CA ALA A 196 2.75 6.91 1.17
C ALA A 196 2.95 8.00 2.22
N TYR A 197 1.91 8.34 3.01
CA TYR A 197 2.01 9.29 4.12
C TYR A 197 3.02 8.85 5.17
N ASN A 198 2.99 7.58 5.56
CA ASN A 198 3.98 7.01 6.49
C ASN A 198 5.40 7.17 5.95
N GLY A 199 5.63 6.84 4.67
CA GLY A 199 6.96 6.96 4.04
C GLY A 199 7.45 8.40 3.95
N VAL A 200 6.60 9.31 3.49
CA VAL A 200 6.96 10.71 3.24
C VAL A 200 7.10 11.50 4.55
N PHE A 201 6.12 11.41 5.45
CA PHE A 201 6.07 12.28 6.63
C PHE A 201 6.54 11.59 7.91
N THR A 202 5.98 10.43 8.24
CA THR A 202 6.27 9.77 9.52
C THR A 202 7.70 9.27 9.57
N ARG A 203 8.16 8.62 8.51
CA ARG A 203 9.52 8.06 8.43
C ARG A 203 10.51 9.03 7.78
N GLY A 204 10.10 9.70 6.70
CA GLY A 204 10.95 10.59 5.92
C GLY A 204 11.04 12.02 6.45
N GLY A 205 10.19 12.40 7.43
CA GLY A 205 10.22 13.73 8.06
C GLY A 205 9.58 14.85 7.23
N GLY A 206 9.05 14.55 6.04
CA GLY A 206 8.45 15.55 5.15
C GLY A 206 9.49 16.43 4.43
N ILE A 207 9.04 17.56 3.92
CA ILE A 207 9.86 18.57 3.26
C ILE A 207 9.54 19.97 3.79
N GLU A 208 10.50 20.87 3.70
CA GLU A 208 10.22 22.29 3.84
C GLU A 208 9.48 22.80 2.59
N PRO A 209 8.47 23.71 2.73
CA PRO A 209 7.83 24.34 1.57
C PRO A 209 8.87 25.02 0.67
N GLY A 210 8.76 24.81 -0.64
CA GLY A 210 9.75 25.26 -1.61
C GLY A 210 10.82 24.21 -1.97
N GLY A 211 10.90 23.09 -1.25
CA GLY A 211 11.80 21.98 -1.56
C GLY A 211 11.47 21.32 -2.91
N HIS A 212 12.51 20.80 -3.58
CA HIS A 212 12.32 19.97 -4.79
C HIS A 212 12.25 18.50 -4.40
N VAL A 213 11.44 17.73 -5.11
CA VAL A 213 11.21 16.31 -4.81
C VAL A 213 11.37 15.48 -6.07
N VAL A 214 11.93 14.29 -5.91
CA VAL A 214 11.97 13.24 -6.93
C VAL A 214 11.11 12.08 -6.46
N VAL A 215 10.32 11.49 -7.38
CA VAL A 215 9.53 10.28 -7.12
C VAL A 215 9.83 9.25 -8.20
N PHE A 216 10.39 8.12 -7.80
CA PHE A 216 10.53 6.94 -8.65
C PHE A 216 9.29 6.05 -8.56
N GLY A 217 8.63 5.85 -9.70
CA GLY A 217 7.39 5.09 -9.83
C GLY A 217 6.14 5.96 -9.67
N CYS A 218 5.29 5.95 -10.69
CA CYS A 218 3.96 6.58 -10.68
C CYS A 218 2.84 5.54 -10.55
N GLY A 219 3.08 4.47 -9.80
CA GLY A 219 2.05 3.56 -9.31
C GLY A 219 1.23 4.21 -8.19
N PRO A 220 0.25 3.49 -7.59
CA PRO A 220 -0.63 4.05 -6.56
C PRO A 220 0.11 4.73 -5.40
N ILE A 221 1.20 4.15 -4.92
CA ILE A 221 2.03 4.72 -3.84
C ILE A 221 2.71 6.01 -4.32
N GLY A 222 3.32 6.00 -5.51
CA GLY A 222 3.98 7.20 -6.05
C GLY A 222 3.00 8.33 -6.35
N LEU A 223 1.82 8.03 -6.93
CA LEU A 223 0.75 9.00 -7.16
C LEU A 223 0.25 9.61 -5.85
N SER A 224 0.10 8.80 -4.81
CA SER A 224 -0.22 9.26 -3.46
C SER A 224 0.86 10.18 -2.89
N ALA A 225 2.14 9.79 -3.00
CA ALA A 225 3.26 10.59 -2.53
C ALA A 225 3.34 11.95 -3.27
N ILE A 226 3.16 11.97 -4.60
CA ILE A 226 3.12 13.18 -5.42
C ILE A 226 2.01 14.13 -4.93
N SER A 227 0.79 13.60 -4.72
CA SER A 227 -0.36 14.38 -4.26
C SER A 227 -0.12 14.99 -2.87
N LEU A 228 0.43 14.21 -1.95
CA LEU A 228 0.77 14.64 -0.59
C LEU A 228 1.89 15.70 -0.59
N LEU A 229 2.95 15.52 -1.38
CA LEU A 229 4.08 16.44 -1.47
C LEU A 229 3.70 17.75 -2.15
N LYS A 230 2.81 17.72 -3.15
CA LYS A 230 2.21 18.94 -3.71
C LYS A 230 1.51 19.76 -2.63
N THR A 231 0.71 19.08 -1.81
CA THR A 231 -0.03 19.73 -0.70
C THR A 231 0.90 20.30 0.36
N SER A 232 2.09 19.72 0.53
CA SER A 232 3.13 20.21 1.45
C SER A 232 3.94 21.38 0.91
N GLY A 233 3.65 21.86 -0.31
CA GLY A 233 4.32 23.02 -0.89
C GLY A 233 5.62 22.73 -1.62
N ALA A 234 5.80 21.53 -2.19
CA ALA A 234 6.95 21.24 -3.06
C ALA A 234 6.98 22.20 -4.27
N ALA A 235 8.13 22.84 -4.51
CA ALA A 235 8.30 23.75 -5.64
C ALA A 235 8.42 23.02 -6.98
N LYS A 236 9.08 21.86 -6.97
CA LYS A 236 9.19 20.93 -8.10
C LYS A 236 8.92 19.52 -7.62
N ILE A 237 8.16 18.76 -8.40
CA ILE A 237 7.96 17.32 -8.22
C ILE A 237 8.31 16.65 -9.54
N ILE A 238 9.48 16.01 -9.58
CA ILE A 238 10.03 15.31 -10.75
C ILE A 238 9.70 13.84 -10.59
N ALA A 239 8.88 13.27 -11.48
CA ALA A 239 8.46 11.89 -11.40
C ALA A 239 9.02 11.04 -12.54
N PHE A 240 9.52 9.86 -12.22
CA PHE A 240 10.07 8.89 -13.16
C PHE A 240 9.16 7.65 -13.25
N ASP A 241 8.64 7.36 -14.45
CA ASP A 241 7.91 6.13 -14.74
C ASP A 241 7.96 5.84 -16.25
N PRO A 242 8.21 4.60 -16.69
CA PRO A 242 8.22 4.27 -18.14
C PRO A 242 6.80 4.30 -18.75
N ASN A 243 5.74 4.22 -17.96
CA ASN A 243 4.36 4.17 -18.44
C ASN A 243 3.80 5.58 -18.67
N LYS A 244 3.54 5.93 -19.94
CA LYS A 244 3.01 7.27 -20.31
C LYS A 244 1.65 7.58 -19.69
N THR A 245 0.78 6.59 -19.49
CA THR A 245 -0.51 6.76 -18.81
C THR A 245 -0.28 7.16 -17.36
N ARG A 246 0.62 6.48 -16.65
CA ARG A 246 0.98 6.82 -15.26
C ARG A 246 1.68 8.17 -15.14
N GLN A 247 2.51 8.55 -16.12
CA GLN A 247 3.08 9.89 -16.18
C GLN A 247 1.98 10.97 -16.31
N ALA A 248 0.92 10.72 -17.11
CA ALA A 248 -0.20 11.64 -17.23
C ALA A 248 -0.96 11.80 -15.91
N LEU A 249 -1.25 10.69 -15.22
CA LEU A 249 -1.86 10.70 -13.89
C LEU A 249 -0.96 11.43 -12.86
N ALA A 250 0.36 11.24 -12.92
CA ALA A 250 1.30 11.93 -12.05
C ALA A 250 1.21 13.47 -12.22
N ARG A 251 1.10 13.96 -13.46
CA ARG A 251 0.89 15.41 -13.72
C ARG A 251 -0.44 15.88 -13.16
N GLU A 252 -1.51 15.11 -13.34
CA GLU A 252 -2.84 15.46 -12.84
C GLU A 252 -2.87 15.61 -11.31
N VAL A 253 -2.16 14.74 -10.59
CA VAL A 253 -2.11 14.81 -9.12
C VAL A 253 -1.01 15.74 -8.59
N GLY A 254 -0.12 16.27 -9.45
CA GLY A 254 0.77 17.34 -9.02
C GLY A 254 2.23 17.28 -9.44
N ALA A 255 2.68 16.27 -10.19
CA ALA A 255 4.02 16.28 -10.73
C ALA A 255 4.21 17.46 -11.70
N THR A 256 5.29 18.21 -11.51
CA THR A 256 5.64 19.34 -12.39
C THR A 256 6.35 18.87 -13.66
N ASP A 257 7.12 17.80 -13.54
CA ASP A 257 7.91 17.24 -14.61
C ASP A 257 7.82 15.70 -14.53
N THR A 258 7.68 15.02 -15.67
CA THR A 258 7.64 13.55 -15.72
C THR A 258 8.52 13.04 -16.86
N PHE A 259 9.26 11.98 -16.60
CA PHE A 259 10.21 11.41 -17.54
C PHE A 259 10.15 9.89 -17.55
N ASP A 260 10.50 9.30 -18.68
CA ASP A 260 10.78 7.88 -18.79
C ASP A 260 12.26 7.64 -18.48
N PRO A 261 12.60 6.92 -17.39
CA PRO A 261 14.00 6.73 -17.01
C PRO A 261 14.77 5.93 -18.07
N PHE A 262 14.13 5.01 -18.79
CA PHE A 262 14.77 4.19 -19.81
C PHE A 262 15.25 5.01 -21.02
N GLU A 263 14.56 6.10 -21.37
CA GLU A 263 14.98 7.00 -22.45
C GLU A 263 16.37 7.63 -22.17
N TYR A 264 16.70 7.88 -20.88
CA TYR A 264 17.99 8.42 -20.45
C TYR A 264 19.05 7.33 -20.35
N TRP A 265 18.74 6.23 -19.67
CA TRP A 265 19.68 5.12 -19.52
C TRP A 265 20.13 4.53 -20.87
N GLN A 266 19.23 4.43 -21.85
CA GLN A 266 19.58 3.97 -23.20
C GLN A 266 20.58 4.89 -23.90
N ARG A 267 20.62 6.19 -23.59
CA ARG A 267 21.59 7.16 -24.10
C ARG A 267 22.86 7.24 -23.24
N GLY A 268 22.96 6.44 -22.17
CA GLY A 268 24.07 6.52 -21.21
C GLY A 268 24.04 7.80 -20.36
N GLU A 269 22.89 8.48 -20.27
CA GLU A 269 22.69 9.68 -19.47
C GLU A 269 22.23 9.31 -18.06
N LYS A 270 22.70 10.07 -17.06
CA LYS A 270 22.27 9.89 -15.68
C LYS A 270 21.01 10.69 -15.40
N LEU A 271 20.08 10.10 -14.66
CA LEU A 271 18.89 10.81 -14.18
C LEU A 271 19.27 11.90 -13.16
N SER A 272 20.34 11.71 -12.41
CA SER A 272 20.87 12.72 -11.49
C SER A 272 21.27 14.02 -12.19
N ASP A 273 21.88 13.96 -13.37
CA ASP A 273 22.24 15.14 -14.16
C ASP A 273 20.98 15.89 -14.63
N LEU A 274 19.93 15.15 -15.02
CA LEU A 274 18.64 15.73 -15.36
C LEU A 274 18.01 16.45 -14.15
N VAL A 275 17.98 15.80 -12.98
CA VAL A 275 17.44 16.38 -11.76
C VAL A 275 18.21 17.65 -11.39
N MET A 276 19.53 17.62 -11.44
CA MET A 276 20.35 18.80 -11.16
C MET A 276 20.07 19.93 -12.17
N LYS A 277 19.85 19.64 -13.43
CA LYS A 277 19.46 20.63 -14.44
C LYS A 277 18.08 21.24 -14.16
N VAL A 278 17.06 20.40 -13.87
CA VAL A 278 15.68 20.86 -13.57
C VAL A 278 15.62 21.68 -12.28
N THR A 279 16.41 21.32 -11.29
CA THR A 279 16.51 22.03 -9.99
C THR A 279 17.56 23.15 -9.95
N LYS A 280 18.17 23.48 -11.10
CA LYS A 280 19.20 24.51 -11.23
C LYS A 280 20.40 24.31 -10.26
N GLY A 281 20.82 23.07 -10.08
CA GLY A 281 21.95 22.70 -9.23
C GLY A 281 21.63 22.53 -7.73
N VAL A 282 20.38 22.75 -7.31
CA VAL A 282 19.98 22.60 -5.89
C VAL A 282 19.87 21.13 -5.47
N GLY A 283 19.32 20.28 -6.34
CA GLY A 283 19.03 18.89 -6.02
C GLY A 283 17.69 18.71 -5.30
N ALA A 284 17.41 17.47 -4.87
CA ALA A 284 16.16 17.08 -4.24
C ALA A 284 16.25 17.11 -2.71
N ALA A 285 15.32 17.81 -2.04
CA ALA A 285 15.14 17.74 -0.60
C ALA A 285 14.65 16.36 -0.16
N MET A 286 13.88 15.67 -1.04
CA MET A 286 13.45 14.29 -0.82
C MET A 286 13.44 13.51 -2.13
N VAL A 287 13.89 12.26 -2.07
CA VAL A 287 13.70 11.26 -3.11
C VAL A 287 12.79 10.16 -2.54
N VAL A 288 11.62 9.96 -3.14
CA VAL A 288 10.71 8.87 -2.79
C VAL A 288 10.93 7.71 -3.76
N GLU A 289 11.29 6.56 -3.23
CA GLU A 289 11.40 5.33 -4.00
C GLU A 289 10.15 4.47 -3.78
N ALA A 290 9.31 4.33 -4.83
CA ALA A 290 8.02 3.65 -4.81
C ALA A 290 7.88 2.61 -5.94
N THR A 291 8.99 2.00 -6.34
CA THR A 291 9.03 0.96 -7.39
C THR A 291 9.33 -0.43 -6.82
N HIS A 292 9.42 -1.42 -7.68
CA HIS A 292 9.96 -2.76 -7.35
C HIS A 292 11.47 -2.87 -7.68
N LYS A 293 12.14 -1.74 -7.96
CA LYS A 293 13.52 -1.69 -8.44
C LYS A 293 14.42 -0.74 -7.64
N PRO A 294 14.39 -0.75 -6.31
CA PRO A 294 15.25 0.13 -5.51
C PRO A 294 16.73 -0.05 -5.83
N ALA A 295 17.16 -1.28 -6.15
CA ALA A 295 18.56 -1.56 -6.49
C ALA A 295 19.07 -0.79 -7.73
N GLU A 296 18.18 -0.44 -8.66
CA GLU A 296 18.50 0.34 -9.86
C GLU A 296 18.42 1.86 -9.57
N ASN A 297 17.47 2.29 -8.74
CA ASN A 297 17.15 3.70 -8.54
C ASN A 297 18.00 4.37 -7.42
N ILE A 298 18.27 3.64 -6.33
CA ILE A 298 18.91 4.21 -5.13
C ILE A 298 20.34 4.72 -5.39
N PRO A 299 21.21 4.03 -6.16
CA PRO A 299 22.53 4.56 -6.48
C PRO A 299 22.49 5.97 -7.09
N GLU A 300 21.58 6.21 -8.03
CA GLU A 300 21.38 7.54 -8.63
C GLU A 300 20.66 8.50 -7.69
N ALA A 301 19.78 8.03 -6.82
CA ALA A 301 19.05 8.85 -5.86
C ALA A 301 19.99 9.63 -4.93
N VAL A 302 21.11 9.02 -4.52
CA VAL A 302 22.13 9.69 -3.68
C VAL A 302 22.73 10.90 -4.40
N ASP A 303 23.01 10.80 -5.70
CA ASP A 303 23.59 11.89 -6.49
C ASP A 303 22.56 13.04 -6.67
N MET A 304 21.28 12.73 -6.73
CA MET A 304 20.17 13.71 -6.87
C MET A 304 19.92 14.55 -5.62
N LEU A 305 20.34 14.10 -4.43
CA LEU A 305 20.01 14.78 -3.18
C LEU A 305 20.65 16.16 -3.07
N ALA A 306 19.90 17.11 -2.57
CA ALA A 306 20.42 18.33 -1.97
C ALA A 306 21.17 18.02 -0.66
N SER A 307 21.92 19.01 -0.10
CA SER A 307 22.42 18.90 1.26
C SER A 307 21.27 18.72 2.24
N PHE A 308 21.44 17.83 3.22
CA PHE A 308 20.44 17.41 4.20
C PHE A 308 19.19 16.73 3.59
N GLY A 309 19.23 16.32 2.32
CA GLY A 309 18.14 15.63 1.66
C GLY A 309 17.89 14.23 2.23
N THR A 310 16.69 13.73 1.99
CA THR A 310 16.22 12.44 2.51
C THR A 310 15.85 11.50 1.37
N ILE A 311 16.26 10.23 1.46
CA ILE A 311 15.70 9.14 0.66
C ILE A 311 14.62 8.44 1.51
N ALA A 312 13.40 8.39 1.02
CA ALA A 312 12.28 7.65 1.61
C ALA A 312 11.97 6.43 0.73
N GLN A 313 12.45 5.27 1.12
CA GLN A 313 12.17 4.01 0.42
C GLN A 313 10.89 3.37 0.95
N ILE A 314 9.90 3.24 0.07
CA ILE A 314 8.63 2.56 0.31
C ILE A 314 8.58 1.27 -0.53
N GLY A 315 9.21 1.28 -1.70
CA GLY A 315 9.33 0.12 -2.58
C GLY A 315 10.05 -1.05 -1.91
N ILE A 316 9.47 -2.25 -2.00
CA ILE A 316 10.02 -3.46 -1.38
C ILE A 316 10.89 -4.20 -2.41
N THR A 317 12.07 -4.63 -1.99
CA THR A 317 12.97 -5.46 -2.79
C THR A 317 13.65 -6.52 -1.93
N ALA A 318 13.88 -7.69 -2.49
CA ALA A 318 14.75 -8.72 -1.92
C ALA A 318 16.21 -8.60 -2.42
N ASN A 319 16.47 -7.72 -3.38
CA ASN A 319 17.79 -7.52 -3.96
C ASN A 319 18.66 -6.65 -3.05
N THR A 320 19.98 -6.90 -3.11
CA THR A 320 20.97 -6.01 -2.50
C THR A 320 20.93 -4.64 -3.19
N VAL A 321 20.96 -3.58 -2.40
CA VAL A 321 21.02 -2.20 -2.88
C VAL A 321 22.42 -1.65 -2.61
N GLU A 322 23.07 -1.12 -3.64
CA GLU A 322 24.36 -0.48 -3.51
C GLU A 322 24.18 0.95 -2.98
N LEU A 323 24.98 1.34 -2.00
CA LEU A 323 24.98 2.67 -1.41
C LEU A 323 26.42 3.16 -1.22
N HIS A 324 26.66 4.44 -1.49
CA HIS A 324 27.94 5.09 -1.23
C HIS A 324 27.90 5.95 0.05
N PRO A 325 28.24 5.41 1.24
CA PRO A 325 28.07 6.07 2.53
C PRO A 325 28.78 7.44 2.59
N VAL A 326 29.96 7.57 2.00
CA VAL A 326 30.74 8.82 2.01
C VAL A 326 30.00 9.99 1.32
N TYR A 327 29.22 9.72 0.28
CA TYR A 327 28.42 10.76 -0.37
C TYR A 327 27.24 11.18 0.50
N MET A 328 26.59 10.21 1.15
CA MET A 328 25.55 10.49 2.14
C MET A 328 26.09 11.35 3.30
N GLN A 329 27.25 10.98 3.85
CA GLN A 329 27.89 11.74 4.92
C GLN A 329 28.24 13.18 4.51
N LYS A 330 28.82 13.37 3.32
CA LYS A 330 29.18 14.71 2.81
C LYS A 330 27.96 15.62 2.60
N LYS A 331 26.81 15.03 2.26
CA LYS A 331 25.56 15.77 2.10
C LYS A 331 24.78 15.91 3.42
N GLY A 332 25.19 15.24 4.51
CA GLY A 332 24.39 15.15 5.73
C GLY A 332 23.04 14.52 5.49
N ALA A 333 22.95 13.62 4.51
CA ALA A 333 21.70 13.06 4.01
C ALA A 333 21.18 11.91 4.87
N ASN A 334 19.88 11.66 4.79
CA ASN A 334 19.20 10.59 5.49
C ASN A 334 18.66 9.53 4.53
N TYR A 335 18.57 8.27 5.00
CA TYR A 335 17.93 7.19 4.30
C TYR A 335 16.97 6.46 5.24
N HIS A 336 15.69 6.51 4.93
CA HIS A 336 14.63 5.91 5.73
C HIS A 336 13.88 4.84 4.96
N PHE A 337 13.60 3.75 5.64
CA PHE A 337 12.75 2.66 5.15
C PHE A 337 11.37 2.77 5.78
N ALA A 338 10.33 2.58 4.97
CA ALA A 338 8.95 2.59 5.42
C ALA A 338 8.23 1.31 5.02
N ILE A 339 7.47 0.75 5.96
CA ILE A 339 6.56 -0.37 5.75
C ILE A 339 5.26 -0.09 6.51
N GLY A 340 4.13 -0.43 5.90
CA GLY A 340 2.82 -0.29 6.50
C GLY A 340 2.38 1.15 6.69
N SER A 341 1.28 1.32 7.40
CA SER A 341 0.58 2.61 7.50
C SER A 341 0.03 2.89 8.91
N SER A 342 0.28 2.01 9.90
CA SER A 342 -0.33 2.07 11.22
C SER A 342 0.32 3.11 12.14
N GLY A 343 -0.52 3.74 12.95
CA GLY A 343 -0.10 4.64 14.01
C GLY A 343 0.22 6.07 13.57
N HIS A 344 0.79 6.84 14.49
CA HIS A 344 1.27 8.22 14.30
C HIS A 344 0.23 9.21 13.74
N GLY A 345 -1.07 8.89 13.84
CA GLY A 345 -2.14 9.71 13.27
C GLY A 345 -2.22 9.68 11.74
N THR A 346 -1.57 8.72 11.10
CA THR A 346 -1.47 8.60 9.64
C THR A 346 -2.85 8.57 8.98
N TRP A 347 -3.72 7.66 9.39
CA TRP A 347 -5.07 7.50 8.81
C TRP A 347 -5.96 8.72 9.02
N PRO A 348 -6.13 9.25 10.25
CA PRO A 348 -6.91 10.48 10.45
C PRO A 348 -6.38 11.67 9.66
N ASN A 349 -5.05 11.79 9.47
CA ASN A 349 -4.46 12.88 8.70
C ASN A 349 -4.82 12.75 7.20
N VAL A 350 -4.70 11.54 6.63
CA VAL A 350 -5.07 11.28 5.23
C VAL A 350 -6.56 11.54 5.01
N ILE A 351 -7.43 11.04 5.90
CA ILE A 351 -8.88 11.27 5.81
C ILE A 351 -9.19 12.76 5.80
N ARG A 352 -8.64 13.54 6.75
CA ARG A 352 -8.85 15.00 6.80
C ARG A 352 -8.35 15.73 5.56
N LEU A 353 -7.24 15.29 4.96
CA LEU A 353 -6.73 15.88 3.71
C LEU A 353 -7.68 15.64 2.54
N ILE A 354 -8.31 14.47 2.48
CA ILE A 354 -9.29 14.14 1.44
C ILE A 354 -10.58 14.94 1.68
N GLU A 355 -11.11 14.94 2.90
CA GLU A 355 -12.32 15.71 3.28
C GLU A 355 -12.17 17.20 3.02
N ALA A 356 -10.97 17.74 3.24
CA ALA A 356 -10.64 19.14 2.95
C ALA A 356 -10.38 19.43 1.46
N GLY A 357 -10.49 18.43 0.57
CA GLY A 357 -10.22 18.56 -0.86
C GLY A 357 -8.76 18.89 -1.19
N ARG A 358 -7.82 18.61 -0.28
CA ARG A 358 -6.40 18.88 -0.48
C ARG A 358 -5.72 17.80 -1.33
N VAL A 359 -6.17 16.56 -1.20
CA VAL A 359 -5.77 15.42 -2.01
C VAL A 359 -7.02 14.70 -2.50
N ASP A 360 -6.96 14.12 -3.69
CA ASP A 360 -8.08 13.40 -4.29
C ASP A 360 -7.58 12.09 -4.93
N PRO A 361 -7.66 10.95 -4.20
CA PRO A 361 -7.33 9.64 -4.76
C PRO A 361 -8.24 9.25 -5.93
N GLY A 362 -9.45 9.78 -5.99
CA GLY A 362 -10.41 9.52 -7.07
C GLY A 362 -9.89 9.84 -8.47
N LYS A 363 -8.88 10.73 -8.58
CA LYS A 363 -8.24 11.12 -9.85
C LYS A 363 -7.47 9.99 -10.53
N TYR A 364 -6.95 9.04 -9.76
CA TYR A 364 -6.22 7.91 -10.30
C TYR A 364 -6.94 6.56 -10.11
N LEU A 365 -8.22 6.58 -9.72
CA LEU A 365 -9.09 5.41 -9.80
C LEU A 365 -9.46 5.16 -11.26
N SER A 366 -8.92 4.10 -11.85
CA SER A 366 -9.04 3.82 -13.28
C SER A 366 -10.30 3.04 -13.64
N LYS A 367 -10.66 2.01 -12.86
CA LYS A 367 -11.84 1.17 -13.11
C LYS A 367 -12.29 0.46 -11.82
N CYS A 368 -13.61 0.28 -11.69
CA CYS A 368 -14.20 -0.61 -10.69
C CYS A 368 -14.64 -1.92 -11.36
N TYR A 369 -14.52 -3.02 -10.62
CA TYR A 369 -14.88 -4.38 -11.04
C TYR A 369 -15.85 -4.99 -10.04
N HIS A 370 -16.68 -5.93 -10.48
CA HIS A 370 -17.44 -6.78 -9.56
C HIS A 370 -16.54 -7.82 -8.88
N LEU A 371 -17.01 -8.43 -7.80
CA LEU A 371 -16.24 -9.46 -7.09
C LEU A 371 -15.88 -10.65 -7.98
N GLU A 372 -16.81 -11.03 -8.85
CA GLU A 372 -16.62 -12.11 -9.83
C GLU A 372 -15.46 -11.84 -10.79
N ASP A 373 -15.18 -10.57 -11.07
CA ASP A 373 -14.11 -10.12 -12.00
C ASP A 373 -12.82 -9.73 -11.26
N SER A 374 -12.70 -10.08 -9.96
CA SER A 374 -11.55 -9.68 -9.12
C SER A 374 -10.20 -10.18 -9.67
N ILE A 375 -10.16 -11.38 -10.28
CA ILE A 375 -8.94 -11.90 -10.91
C ILE A 375 -8.56 -11.01 -12.12
N GLU A 376 -9.53 -10.58 -12.93
CA GLU A 376 -9.29 -9.63 -14.04
C GLU A 376 -8.74 -8.30 -13.53
N ALA A 377 -9.30 -7.77 -12.42
CA ALA A 377 -8.83 -6.55 -11.78
C ALA A 377 -7.35 -6.67 -11.33
N ILE A 378 -6.97 -7.81 -10.73
CA ILE A 378 -5.59 -8.08 -10.31
C ILE A 378 -4.67 -8.21 -11.53
N GLN A 379 -5.13 -8.85 -12.61
CA GLN A 379 -4.35 -8.96 -13.86
C GLN A 379 -4.13 -7.60 -14.53
N ALA A 380 -5.13 -6.71 -14.54
CA ALA A 380 -5.00 -5.35 -15.05
C ALA A 380 -3.97 -4.54 -14.24
N ALA A 381 -3.97 -4.71 -12.91
CA ALA A 381 -2.94 -4.11 -12.04
C ALA A 381 -1.53 -4.66 -12.34
N ALA A 382 -1.40 -5.96 -12.56
CA ALA A 382 -0.13 -6.60 -12.90
C ALA A 382 0.46 -6.08 -14.23
N LYS A 383 -0.40 -5.74 -15.20
CA LYS A 383 0.00 -5.16 -16.50
C LYS A 383 0.25 -3.64 -16.43
N ALA A 384 0.04 -3.02 -15.27
CA ALA A 384 0.15 -1.56 -15.08
C ALA A 384 -0.74 -0.73 -16.05
N GLU A 385 -1.94 -1.21 -16.36
CA GLU A 385 -2.85 -0.59 -17.35
C GLU A 385 -3.44 0.76 -16.90
N GLY A 386 -3.19 1.19 -15.65
CA GLY A 386 -3.71 2.44 -15.10
C GLY A 386 -3.11 2.83 -13.76
N GLY A 387 -3.81 3.67 -13.03
CA GLY A 387 -3.50 4.07 -11.67
C GLY A 387 -3.91 3.01 -10.66
N LYS A 388 -5.18 3.01 -10.25
CA LYS A 388 -5.74 2.09 -9.24
C LYS A 388 -7.01 1.42 -9.75
N PHE A 389 -7.22 0.17 -9.36
CA PHE A 389 -8.42 -0.61 -9.62
C PHE A 389 -9.11 -0.93 -8.29
N VAL A 390 -10.43 -0.98 -8.28
CA VAL A 390 -11.22 -1.28 -7.08
C VAL A 390 -12.23 -2.38 -7.40
N VAL A 391 -12.30 -3.40 -6.57
CA VAL A 391 -13.34 -4.41 -6.59
C VAL A 391 -14.47 -3.95 -5.67
N THR A 392 -15.72 -4.05 -6.14
CA THR A 392 -16.93 -3.62 -5.42
C THR A 392 -17.85 -4.81 -5.16
N PRO A 393 -17.66 -5.56 -4.05
CA PRO A 393 -18.34 -6.85 -3.83
C PRO A 393 -19.86 -6.76 -3.69
N ASN A 394 -20.37 -5.60 -3.33
CA ASN A 394 -21.79 -5.41 -3.00
C ASN A 394 -22.53 -4.39 -3.91
N TRP A 395 -21.96 -4.05 -5.07
CA TRP A 395 -22.56 -3.09 -6.00
C TRP A 395 -22.76 -3.64 -7.40
#